data_3629aeefef62ac10c98c3403fa675932
#
_entry.id   3629aeefef62ac10c98c3403fa675932
#
_cell.length_a   1.000
_cell.length_b   1.000
_cell.length_c   1.000
_cell.angle_alpha   90.00
_cell.angle_beta   90.00
_cell.angle_gamma   90.00
#
_symmetry.space_group_name_H-M   'P 1'
#
loop_
_entity.id
_entity.type
_entity.pdbx_description
1 polymer ?
#
loop_
_entity_poly.entity_id
_entity_poly.type
_entity_poly.pdbx_seq_one_letter_code
_entity_poly.pdbx_strand_id
1 'polypeptide(L)'
;MTHYYTNSLKGIILLTNNLPAVLAGHKTNDLYKFIWIQEGKATLVVDHVEKTLGKDEFISLSPLHDIKIKKAEGKYIGLLFNSEFYSIYKHDEEVSCNGLLFNGTSRIVNMQLPEITIRQLYEVIDKMRDEFLLNDSLEGEMLRLLLKRFIILCTRLAREHFSDSQKKESGFDIIRQYSILVDKHFKEKKRVADYAEMLHRSPKTLSNIFASYQ
;
A
#
# COMPACT_ATOMS: atom_id res chain seq x y z
N MET A 1 -4.47 -19.55 -7.69
CA MET A 1 -5.06 -19.89 -6.37
C MET A 1 -5.27 -18.58 -5.62
N THR A 2 -6.39 -18.41 -4.93
CA THR A 2 -6.71 -17.23 -4.12
C THR A 2 -7.04 -17.70 -2.71
N HIS A 3 -6.34 -17.16 -1.71
CA HIS A 3 -6.63 -17.33 -0.31
C HIS A 3 -7.35 -16.07 0.19
N TYR A 4 -8.32 -16.23 1.05
CA TYR A 4 -9.19 -15.16 1.51
C TYR A 4 -9.56 -15.36 2.98
N TYR A 5 -9.45 -14.29 3.76
CA TYR A 5 -9.94 -14.24 5.13
C TYR A 5 -10.80 -12.99 5.34
N THR A 6 -11.88 -13.14 6.10
CA THR A 6 -12.71 -12.04 6.57
C THR A 6 -13.13 -12.24 8.02
N ASN A 7 -13.29 -11.16 8.75
CA ASN A 7 -13.77 -11.16 10.13
C ASN A 7 -15.18 -10.52 10.25
N SER A 8 -15.77 -10.62 11.43
CA SER A 8 -17.09 -10.04 11.75
C SER A 8 -17.18 -8.53 11.57
N LEU A 9 -16.05 -7.80 11.61
CA LEU A 9 -15.95 -6.36 11.40
C LEU A 9 -15.74 -5.98 9.94
N LYS A 10 -15.93 -6.90 9.00
CA LYS A 10 -15.70 -6.73 7.55
C LYS A 10 -14.24 -6.47 7.18
N GLY A 11 -13.31 -6.81 8.08
CA GLY A 11 -11.89 -6.80 7.76
C GLY A 11 -11.58 -7.89 6.75
N ILE A 12 -10.86 -7.53 5.67
CA ILE A 12 -10.54 -8.40 4.54
C ILE A 12 -9.04 -8.42 4.33
N ILE A 13 -8.48 -9.62 4.15
CA ILE A 13 -7.16 -9.84 3.57
C ILE A 13 -7.25 -10.98 2.56
N LEU A 14 -6.58 -10.83 1.44
CA LEU A 14 -6.49 -11.87 0.42
C LEU A 14 -5.11 -11.92 -0.22
N LEU A 15 -4.69 -13.11 -0.57
CA LEU A 15 -3.47 -13.42 -1.30
C LEU A 15 -3.82 -14.16 -2.58
N THR A 16 -3.41 -13.65 -3.74
CA THR A 16 -3.81 -14.21 -5.04
C THR A 16 -2.70 -14.17 -6.08
N ASN A 17 -2.72 -15.14 -6.99
CA ASN A 17 -2.00 -15.11 -8.25
C ASN A 17 -2.94 -14.95 -9.47
N ASN A 18 -4.20 -14.56 -9.21
CA ASN A 18 -5.19 -14.28 -10.24
C ASN A 18 -5.91 -12.95 -9.96
N LEU A 19 -5.16 -11.85 -10.04
CA LEU A 19 -5.68 -10.50 -9.84
C LEU A 19 -6.86 -10.14 -10.76
N PRO A 20 -6.87 -10.49 -12.07
CA PRO A 20 -8.02 -10.17 -12.92
C PRO A 20 -9.35 -10.71 -12.38
N ALA A 21 -9.37 -11.95 -11.88
CA ALA A 21 -10.57 -12.54 -11.30
C ALA A 21 -11.00 -11.85 -10.00
N VAL A 22 -10.02 -11.47 -9.15
CA VAL A 22 -10.29 -10.73 -7.91
C VAL A 22 -10.82 -9.32 -8.21
N LEU A 23 -10.20 -8.61 -9.14
CA LEU A 23 -10.60 -7.25 -9.52
C LEU A 23 -11.98 -7.22 -10.20
N ALA A 24 -12.38 -8.28 -10.90
CA ALA A 24 -13.70 -8.39 -11.52
C ALA A 24 -14.81 -8.77 -10.52
N GLY A 25 -14.48 -9.51 -9.45
CA GLY A 25 -15.45 -10.10 -8.53
C GLY A 25 -15.68 -9.35 -7.22
N HIS A 26 -14.79 -8.45 -6.83
CA HIS A 26 -14.86 -7.72 -5.56
C HIS A 26 -14.90 -6.20 -5.78
N LYS A 27 -15.58 -5.49 -4.85
CA LYS A 27 -15.39 -4.03 -4.72
C LYS A 27 -13.96 -3.77 -4.25
N THR A 28 -13.03 -3.65 -5.19
CA THR A 28 -11.61 -3.47 -4.91
C THR A 28 -11.22 -2.03 -4.60
N ASN A 29 -12.19 -1.10 -4.69
CA ASN A 29 -11.98 0.33 -4.44
C ASN A 29 -11.66 0.63 -2.96
N ASP A 30 -11.92 -0.31 -2.03
CA ASP A 30 -11.63 -0.14 -0.61
C ASP A 30 -10.35 -0.87 -0.19
N LEU A 31 -9.63 -1.50 -1.14
CA LEU A 31 -8.46 -2.33 -0.83
C LEU A 31 -7.15 -1.61 -1.11
N TYR A 32 -6.23 -1.67 -0.15
CA TYR A 32 -4.81 -1.50 -0.38
C TYR A 32 -4.29 -2.69 -1.18
N LYS A 33 -3.39 -2.47 -2.11
CA LYS A 33 -2.92 -3.50 -3.03
C LYS A 33 -1.39 -3.48 -3.11
N PHE A 34 -0.79 -4.63 -2.88
CA PHE A 34 0.60 -4.92 -3.22
C PHE A 34 0.61 -5.89 -4.38
N ILE A 35 1.38 -5.60 -5.41
CA ILE A 35 1.57 -6.47 -6.56
C ILE A 35 3.06 -6.65 -6.78
N TRP A 36 3.50 -7.90 -6.78
CA TRP A 36 4.88 -8.30 -6.98
C TRP A 36 4.99 -9.27 -8.15
N ILE A 37 5.79 -8.92 -9.15
CA ILE A 37 6.08 -9.78 -10.30
C ILE A 37 7.27 -10.67 -9.94
N GLN A 38 7.03 -11.96 -9.80
CA GLN A 38 8.05 -12.95 -9.42
C GLN A 38 8.81 -13.49 -10.64
N GLU A 39 8.10 -13.67 -11.77
CA GLU A 39 8.65 -14.15 -13.04
C GLU A 39 7.92 -13.46 -14.19
N GLY A 40 8.66 -13.18 -15.28
CA GLY A 40 8.09 -12.59 -16.48
C GLY A 40 7.80 -11.09 -16.34
N LYS A 41 6.63 -10.67 -16.81
CA LYS A 41 6.20 -9.27 -16.78
C LYS A 41 4.68 -9.13 -16.72
N ALA A 42 4.20 -7.99 -16.22
CA ALA A 42 2.79 -7.62 -16.27
C ALA A 42 2.62 -6.17 -16.72
N THR A 43 1.64 -5.93 -17.59
CA THR A 43 1.21 -4.61 -17.99
C THR A 43 -0.08 -4.26 -17.27
N LEU A 44 -0.02 -3.21 -16.45
CA LEU A 44 -1.12 -2.69 -15.64
C LEU A 44 -1.56 -1.35 -16.21
N VAL A 45 -2.84 -1.03 -16.06
CA VAL A 45 -3.34 0.33 -16.26
C VAL A 45 -3.75 0.83 -14.87
N VAL A 46 -3.08 1.86 -14.38
CA VAL A 46 -3.36 2.48 -13.08
C VAL A 46 -3.72 3.94 -13.34
N ASP A 47 -4.93 4.36 -12.92
CA ASP A 47 -5.46 5.71 -13.15
C ASP A 47 -5.32 6.17 -14.60
N HIS A 48 -5.66 5.30 -15.54
CA HIS A 48 -5.55 5.49 -17.00
C HIS A 48 -4.11 5.53 -17.55
N VAL A 49 -3.08 5.37 -16.72
CA VAL A 49 -1.67 5.32 -17.15
C VAL A 49 -1.21 3.87 -17.25
N GLU A 50 -0.67 3.50 -18.41
CA GLU A 50 -0.11 2.16 -18.64
C GLU A 50 1.29 2.06 -18.02
N LYS A 51 1.49 1.01 -17.20
CA LYS A 51 2.77 0.65 -16.59
C LYS A 51 3.09 -0.82 -16.85
N THR A 52 4.30 -1.09 -17.28
CA THR A 52 4.81 -2.47 -17.36
C THR A 52 5.79 -2.70 -16.21
N LEU A 53 5.53 -3.76 -15.47
CA LEU A 53 6.40 -4.24 -14.40
C LEU A 53 7.11 -5.50 -14.87
N GLY A 54 8.41 -5.57 -14.64
CA GLY A 54 9.26 -6.73 -14.92
C GLY A 54 9.46 -7.63 -13.71
N LYS A 55 10.31 -8.64 -13.89
CA LYS A 55 10.67 -9.56 -12.80
C LYS A 55 11.24 -8.81 -11.60
N ASP A 56 10.82 -9.25 -10.42
CA ASP A 56 11.20 -8.71 -9.11
C ASP A 56 10.82 -7.23 -8.90
N GLU A 57 9.97 -6.68 -9.77
CA GLU A 57 9.35 -5.38 -9.53
C GLU A 57 8.11 -5.51 -8.67
N PHE A 58 7.95 -4.52 -7.81
CA PHE A 58 6.90 -4.40 -6.82
C PHE A 58 6.20 -3.04 -6.93
N ILE A 59 4.87 -3.06 -6.84
CA ILE A 59 4.05 -1.84 -6.81
C ILE A 59 3.10 -1.86 -5.63
N SER A 60 2.93 -0.72 -4.97
CA SER A 60 1.93 -0.53 -3.93
C SER A 60 0.91 0.55 -4.35
N LEU A 61 -0.37 0.26 -4.12
CA LEU A 61 -1.49 1.10 -4.51
C LEU A 61 -2.46 1.27 -3.35
N SER A 62 -2.86 2.51 -3.10
CA SER A 62 -3.91 2.84 -2.13
C SER A 62 -5.30 2.45 -2.68
N PRO A 63 -6.35 2.47 -1.84
CA PRO A 63 -7.74 2.30 -2.28
C PRO A 63 -8.18 3.28 -3.37
N LEU A 64 -7.55 4.47 -3.43
CA LEU A 64 -7.91 5.53 -4.37
C LEU A 64 -7.48 5.28 -5.82
N HIS A 65 -6.59 4.30 -6.06
CA HIS A 65 -6.13 3.97 -7.40
C HIS A 65 -7.07 2.98 -8.10
N ASP A 66 -7.53 3.34 -9.29
CA ASP A 66 -8.16 2.37 -10.21
C ASP A 66 -7.07 1.53 -10.87
N ILE A 67 -7.29 0.23 -10.94
CA ILE A 67 -6.33 -0.70 -11.53
C ILE A 67 -7.00 -1.73 -12.43
N LYS A 68 -6.38 -1.95 -13.60
CA LYS A 68 -6.73 -3.03 -14.52
C LYS A 68 -5.46 -3.78 -14.95
N ILE A 69 -5.55 -5.09 -15.04
CA ILE A 69 -4.51 -5.92 -15.62
C ILE A 69 -4.78 -6.02 -17.11
N LYS A 70 -3.91 -5.44 -17.94
CA LYS A 70 -4.02 -5.52 -19.40
C LYS A 70 -3.43 -6.84 -19.93
N LYS A 71 -2.29 -7.23 -19.38
CA LYS A 71 -1.60 -8.47 -19.72
C LYS A 71 -0.71 -8.90 -18.56
N ALA A 72 -0.63 -10.19 -18.30
CA ALA A 72 0.32 -10.77 -17.36
C ALA A 72 0.92 -12.04 -17.95
N GLU A 73 2.25 -12.11 -17.95
CA GLU A 73 3.04 -13.25 -18.42
C GLU A 73 3.98 -13.66 -17.29
N GLY A 74 3.92 -14.93 -16.87
CA GLY A 74 4.72 -15.45 -15.77
C GLY A 74 3.99 -15.50 -14.44
N LYS A 75 4.73 -15.36 -13.34
CA LYS A 75 4.18 -15.48 -11.96
C LYS A 75 4.16 -14.12 -11.27
N TYR A 76 3.08 -13.85 -10.58
CA TYR A 76 2.94 -12.69 -9.71
C TYR A 76 2.13 -13.01 -8.47
N ILE A 77 2.25 -12.17 -7.48
CA ILE A 77 1.46 -12.21 -6.24
C ILE A 77 0.77 -10.87 -6.07
N GLY A 78 -0.53 -10.92 -5.76
CA GLY A 78 -1.31 -9.81 -5.23
C GLY A 78 -1.65 -10.07 -3.77
N LEU A 79 -1.24 -9.15 -2.88
CA LEU A 79 -1.65 -9.12 -1.48
C LEU A 79 -2.53 -7.88 -1.29
N LEU A 80 -3.81 -8.13 -0.95
CA LEU A 80 -4.81 -7.07 -0.83
C LEU A 80 -5.45 -7.11 0.55
N PHE A 81 -5.77 -5.95 1.11
CA PHE A 81 -6.45 -5.84 2.40
C PHE A 81 -7.17 -4.49 2.52
N ASN A 82 -8.17 -4.41 3.42
CA ASN A 82 -8.86 -3.17 3.72
C ASN A 82 -8.46 -2.57 5.08
N SER A 83 -8.92 -1.35 5.36
CA SER A 83 -8.63 -0.63 6.60
C SER A 83 -9.26 -1.28 7.84
N GLU A 84 -10.34 -2.02 7.68
CA GLU A 84 -11.01 -2.77 8.75
C GLU A 84 -10.17 -3.97 9.18
N PHE A 85 -9.39 -4.58 8.27
CA PHE A 85 -8.46 -5.64 8.62
C PHE A 85 -7.17 -5.09 9.23
N TYR A 86 -6.55 -4.09 8.59
CA TYR A 86 -5.33 -3.45 9.05
C TYR A 86 -5.35 -1.96 8.71
N SER A 87 -5.54 -1.12 9.73
CA SER A 87 -5.57 0.32 9.54
C SER A 87 -4.15 0.87 9.38
N ILE A 88 -3.82 1.31 8.18
CA ILE A 88 -2.55 1.98 7.86
C ILE A 88 -2.37 3.21 8.76
N TYR A 89 -3.42 4.01 8.99
CA TYR A 89 -3.36 5.23 9.78
C TYR A 89 -3.10 4.98 11.27
N LYS A 90 -3.78 3.98 11.86
CA LYS A 90 -3.61 3.65 13.29
C LYS A 90 -2.20 3.12 13.60
N HIS A 91 -1.57 2.45 12.65
CA HIS A 91 -0.25 1.86 12.82
C HIS A 91 0.86 2.72 12.20
N ASP A 92 0.55 3.91 11.67
CA ASP A 92 1.54 4.76 11.02
C ASP A 92 2.62 5.26 11.96
N GLU A 93 2.28 5.57 13.22
CA GLU A 93 3.26 5.94 14.25
C GLU A 93 4.30 4.84 14.48
N GLU A 94 3.91 3.58 14.34
CA GLU A 94 4.79 2.42 14.54
C GLU A 94 5.58 2.04 13.28
N VAL A 95 4.96 2.12 12.11
CA VAL A 95 5.52 1.59 10.86
C VAL A 95 5.92 2.68 9.88
N SER A 96 5.32 3.88 9.98
CA SER A 96 5.53 5.04 9.09
C SER A 96 5.39 4.68 7.60
N CYS A 97 4.43 3.80 7.27
CA CYS A 97 4.18 3.34 5.91
C CYS A 97 3.23 4.24 5.13
N ASN A 98 2.40 5.03 5.85
CA ASN A 98 1.52 6.00 5.24
C ASN A 98 2.35 7.11 4.58
N GLY A 99 2.00 7.43 3.34
CA GLY A 99 2.77 8.41 2.56
C GLY A 99 4.04 7.85 1.91
N LEU A 100 4.65 6.76 2.41
CA LEU A 100 5.75 6.09 1.73
C LEU A 100 5.24 5.03 0.75
N LEU A 101 4.42 4.09 1.22
CA LEU A 101 3.90 3.01 0.39
C LEU A 101 2.54 3.35 -0.22
N PHE A 102 1.72 4.16 0.47
CA PHE A 102 0.35 4.47 0.10
C PHE A 102 0.12 5.98 0.10
N ASN A 103 0.73 6.67 -0.85
CA ASN A 103 0.69 8.13 -0.94
C ASN A 103 -0.42 8.61 -1.88
N GLY A 104 -1.66 8.68 -1.37
CA GLY A 104 -2.79 9.30 -2.07
C GLY A 104 -2.91 8.85 -3.53
N THR A 105 -3.22 9.79 -4.43
CA THR A 105 -3.30 9.57 -5.88
C THR A 105 -2.07 10.07 -6.63
N SER A 106 -1.16 10.80 -5.98
CA SER A 106 -0.12 11.57 -6.68
C SER A 106 1.13 10.77 -7.05
N ARG A 107 1.41 9.65 -6.36
CA ARG A 107 2.62 8.86 -6.63
C ARG A 107 2.42 7.38 -6.38
N ILE A 108 2.53 6.62 -7.46
CA ILE A 108 2.56 5.17 -7.40
C ILE A 108 3.99 4.74 -7.03
N VAL A 109 4.12 3.99 -5.92
CA VAL A 109 5.39 3.43 -5.50
C VAL A 109 5.67 2.17 -6.32
N ASN A 110 6.68 2.26 -7.17
CA ASN A 110 7.23 1.14 -7.92
C ASN A 110 8.71 0.99 -7.57
N MET A 111 9.13 -0.21 -7.20
CA MET A 111 10.49 -0.49 -6.76
C MET A 111 10.96 -1.84 -7.28
N GLN A 112 12.25 -1.91 -7.61
CA GLN A 112 12.97 -3.17 -7.82
C GLN A 112 13.30 -3.78 -6.46
N LEU A 113 12.99 -5.04 -6.25
CA LEU A 113 13.27 -5.75 -5.00
C LEU A 113 14.71 -6.30 -5.02
N PRO A 114 15.54 -5.98 -4.01
CA PRO A 114 16.83 -6.64 -3.81
C PRO A 114 16.65 -8.11 -3.40
N GLU A 115 17.63 -8.97 -3.72
CA GLU A 115 17.58 -10.41 -3.44
C GLU A 115 17.28 -10.74 -1.97
N ILE A 116 17.86 -9.99 -1.04
CA ILE A 116 17.62 -10.19 0.40
C ILE A 116 16.15 -9.92 0.76
N THR A 117 15.55 -8.87 0.20
CA THR A 117 14.14 -8.54 0.42
C THR A 117 13.23 -9.58 -0.23
N ILE A 118 13.56 -10.05 -1.43
CA ILE A 118 12.84 -11.12 -2.13
C ILE A 118 12.73 -12.35 -1.22
N ARG A 119 13.85 -12.83 -0.66
CA ARG A 119 13.84 -13.98 0.25
C ARG A 119 12.94 -13.76 1.47
N GLN A 120 13.06 -12.61 2.12
CA GLN A 120 12.24 -12.27 3.28
C GLN A 120 10.75 -12.16 2.95
N LEU A 121 10.40 -11.63 1.79
CA LEU A 121 9.00 -11.55 1.35
C LEU A 121 8.44 -12.93 1.01
N TYR A 122 9.23 -13.82 0.38
CA TYR A 122 8.82 -15.22 0.16
C TYR A 122 8.49 -15.92 1.48
N GLU A 123 9.37 -15.81 2.50
CA GLU A 123 9.12 -16.39 3.82
C GLU A 123 7.79 -15.92 4.42
N VAL A 124 7.50 -14.61 4.34
CA VAL A 124 6.25 -14.03 4.85
C VAL A 124 5.05 -14.56 4.08
N ILE A 125 5.13 -14.58 2.74
CA ILE A 125 4.04 -15.06 1.88
C ILE A 125 3.76 -16.54 2.09
N ASP A 126 4.79 -17.36 2.26
CA ASP A 126 4.61 -18.80 2.51
C ASP A 126 3.96 -19.04 3.88
N LYS A 127 4.37 -18.28 4.92
CA LYS A 127 3.70 -18.34 6.21
C LYS A 127 2.25 -17.85 6.16
N MET A 128 1.94 -16.82 5.36
CA MET A 128 0.55 -16.43 5.13
C MET A 128 -0.26 -17.55 4.47
N ARG A 129 0.31 -18.26 3.49
CA ARG A 129 -0.36 -19.40 2.85
C ARG A 129 -0.68 -20.52 3.82
N ASP A 130 0.30 -20.86 4.69
CA ASP A 130 0.10 -21.86 5.74
C ASP A 130 -1.04 -21.44 6.67
N GLU A 131 -1.06 -20.17 7.08
CA GLU A 131 -2.05 -19.60 8.00
C GLU A 131 -3.47 -19.63 7.44
N PHE A 132 -3.65 -19.26 6.16
CA PHE A 132 -4.95 -19.34 5.49
C PHE A 132 -5.56 -20.75 5.42
N LEU A 133 -4.82 -21.80 5.78
CA LEU A 133 -5.29 -23.18 5.78
C LEU A 133 -5.69 -23.67 7.17
N LEU A 134 -5.34 -22.94 8.23
CA LEU A 134 -5.56 -23.39 9.61
C LEU A 134 -7.01 -23.25 10.06
N ASN A 135 -7.73 -22.20 9.61
CA ASN A 135 -9.12 -21.91 9.93
C ASN A 135 -9.42 -21.97 11.45
N ASP A 136 -8.53 -21.42 12.28
CA ASP A 136 -8.70 -21.35 13.72
C ASP A 136 -9.05 -19.94 14.20
N SER A 137 -9.27 -19.78 15.51
CA SER A 137 -9.64 -18.49 16.11
C SER A 137 -8.50 -17.46 16.10
N LEU A 138 -7.25 -17.85 15.87
CA LEU A 138 -6.06 -17.01 15.87
C LEU A 138 -5.61 -16.62 14.46
N GLU A 139 -6.16 -17.25 13.42
CA GLU A 139 -5.82 -17.00 12.01
C GLU A 139 -5.76 -15.49 11.69
N GLY A 140 -6.79 -14.73 12.05
CA GLY A 140 -6.85 -13.31 11.77
C GLY A 140 -5.75 -12.48 12.46
N GLU A 141 -5.36 -12.84 13.68
CA GLU A 141 -4.27 -12.17 14.39
C GLU A 141 -2.91 -12.51 13.77
N MET A 142 -2.69 -13.76 13.44
CA MET A 142 -1.44 -14.18 12.80
C MET A 142 -1.29 -13.54 11.42
N LEU A 143 -2.34 -13.52 10.62
CA LEU A 143 -2.34 -12.82 9.32
C LEU A 143 -2.05 -11.32 9.46
N ARG A 144 -2.53 -10.63 10.53
CA ARG A 144 -2.19 -9.22 10.80
C ARG A 144 -0.71 -9.04 11.14
N LEU A 145 -0.13 -9.93 11.95
CA LEU A 145 1.29 -9.89 12.29
C LEU A 145 2.17 -10.10 11.05
N LEU A 146 1.81 -11.05 10.21
CA LEU A 146 2.51 -11.33 8.95
C LEU A 146 2.38 -10.16 7.96
N LEU A 147 1.18 -9.56 7.84
CA LEU A 147 0.96 -8.36 7.03
C LEU A 147 1.78 -7.18 7.56
N LYS A 148 1.81 -6.96 8.87
CA LYS A 148 2.64 -5.91 9.49
C LYS A 148 4.12 -6.13 9.17
N ARG A 149 4.63 -7.36 9.26
CA ARG A 149 6.00 -7.70 8.86
C ARG A 149 6.27 -7.39 7.39
N PHE A 150 5.35 -7.77 6.50
CA PHE A 150 5.42 -7.49 5.06
C PHE A 150 5.52 -5.98 4.81
N ILE A 151 4.63 -5.19 5.41
CA ILE A 151 4.60 -3.73 5.29
C ILE A 151 5.91 -3.12 5.80
N ILE A 152 6.46 -3.57 6.93
CA ILE A 152 7.73 -3.07 7.47
C ILE A 152 8.88 -3.31 6.50
N LEU A 153 8.98 -4.50 5.89
CA LEU A 153 10.03 -4.81 4.91
C LEU A 153 9.93 -3.88 3.70
N CYS A 154 8.73 -3.72 3.15
CA CYS A 154 8.50 -2.80 2.02
C CYS A 154 8.77 -1.33 2.38
N THR A 155 8.42 -0.90 3.61
CA THR A 155 8.67 0.47 4.09
C THR A 155 10.16 0.76 4.23
N ARG A 156 10.95 -0.19 4.73
CA ARG A 156 12.42 -0.06 4.81
C ARG A 156 13.02 0.13 3.43
N LEU A 157 12.64 -0.72 2.47
CA LEU A 157 13.08 -0.60 1.09
C LEU A 157 12.68 0.74 0.46
N ALA A 158 11.43 1.20 0.68
CA ALA A 158 10.96 2.48 0.19
C ALA A 158 11.78 3.65 0.76
N ARG A 159 12.12 3.61 2.06
CA ARG A 159 13.00 4.62 2.67
C ARG A 159 14.37 4.67 2.02
N GLU A 160 15.01 3.53 1.79
CA GLU A 160 16.31 3.45 1.10
C GLU A 160 16.20 4.01 -0.31
N HIS A 161 15.18 3.59 -1.07
CA HIS A 161 14.97 4.02 -2.44
C HIS A 161 14.71 5.53 -2.57
N PHE A 162 14.04 6.14 -1.59
CA PHE A 162 13.70 7.57 -1.62
C PHE A 162 14.70 8.45 -0.88
N SER A 163 15.62 7.91 -0.04
CA SER A 163 16.65 8.66 0.66
C SER A 163 17.70 9.25 -0.28
N ASP A 164 17.96 8.62 -1.41
CA ASP A 164 18.87 9.16 -2.44
C ASP A 164 18.33 10.40 -3.16
N SER A 165 17.05 10.73 -2.98
CA SER A 165 16.41 11.95 -3.49
C SER A 165 16.37 13.10 -2.47
N GLN A 166 17.33 13.22 -1.60
CA GLN A 166 17.45 13.93 -0.31
C GLN A 166 17.16 15.43 -0.23
N LYS A 167 16.55 16.11 -1.18
CA LYS A 167 16.14 17.53 -1.01
C LYS A 167 14.64 17.75 -0.73
N LYS A 168 13.83 16.68 -0.61
CA LYS A 168 12.38 16.78 -0.45
C LYS A 168 11.80 16.13 0.84
N GLU A 169 12.64 15.67 1.78
CA GLU A 169 12.17 14.97 2.98
C GLU A 169 11.16 15.77 3.82
N SER A 170 11.40 17.07 4.02
CA SER A 170 10.50 17.90 4.82
C SER A 170 9.10 18.10 4.20
N GLY A 171 9.03 18.16 2.87
CA GLY A 171 7.76 18.30 2.17
C GLY A 171 6.95 17.00 2.18
N PHE A 172 7.62 15.86 2.03
CA PHE A 172 6.99 14.55 2.03
C PHE A 172 6.39 14.21 3.41
N ASP A 173 7.10 14.50 4.49
CA ASP A 173 6.59 14.33 5.85
C ASP A 173 5.37 15.21 6.13
N ILE A 174 5.33 16.41 5.60
CA ILE A 174 4.18 17.32 5.73
C ILE A 174 2.96 16.76 4.98
N ILE A 175 3.13 16.23 3.77
CA ILE A 175 2.05 15.59 3.00
C ILE A 175 1.50 14.39 3.77
N ARG A 176 2.36 13.56 4.32
CA ARG A 176 2.00 12.42 5.15
C ARG A 176 1.20 12.84 6.38
N GLN A 177 1.71 13.79 7.15
CA GLN A 177 1.04 14.31 8.34
C GLN A 177 -0.32 14.94 7.98
N TYR A 178 -0.39 15.68 6.88
CA TYR A 178 -1.64 16.24 6.39
C TYR A 178 -2.68 15.15 6.10
N SER A 179 -2.29 14.09 5.38
CA SER A 179 -3.19 12.97 5.06
C SER A 179 -3.73 12.29 6.31
N ILE A 180 -2.87 12.05 7.31
CA ILE A 180 -3.27 11.48 8.61
C ILE A 180 -4.26 12.41 9.33
N LEU A 181 -3.98 13.71 9.36
CA LEU A 181 -4.85 14.69 10.02
C LEU A 181 -6.21 14.80 9.33
N VAL A 182 -6.23 14.76 7.97
CA VAL A 182 -7.48 14.76 7.20
C VAL A 182 -8.31 13.52 7.56
N ASP A 183 -7.72 12.33 7.53
CA ASP A 183 -8.44 11.10 7.87
C ASP A 183 -9.00 11.10 9.30
N LYS A 184 -8.25 11.67 10.23
CA LYS A 184 -8.63 11.75 11.64
C LYS A 184 -9.73 12.79 11.93
N HIS A 185 -9.76 13.89 11.16
CA HIS A 185 -10.57 15.07 11.47
C HIS A 185 -11.53 15.52 10.36
N PHE A 186 -11.65 14.77 9.24
CA PHE A 186 -12.48 15.18 8.08
C PHE A 186 -13.96 15.42 8.43
N LYS A 187 -14.47 14.82 9.48
CA LYS A 187 -15.85 15.03 9.94
C LYS A 187 -16.05 16.40 10.56
N GLU A 188 -15.03 16.93 11.24
CA GLU A 188 -15.09 18.17 12.02
C GLU A 188 -14.45 19.36 11.29
N LYS A 189 -13.34 19.11 10.60
CA LYS A 189 -12.55 20.13 9.89
C LYS A 189 -12.67 19.98 8.40
N LYS A 190 -12.99 21.09 7.71
CA LYS A 190 -13.31 21.07 6.27
C LYS A 190 -12.40 21.98 5.42
N ARG A 191 -11.62 22.85 6.05
CA ARG A 191 -10.81 23.84 5.35
C ARG A 191 -9.32 23.49 5.43
N VAL A 192 -8.60 23.72 4.35
CA VAL A 192 -7.13 23.57 4.31
C VAL A 192 -6.44 24.36 5.42
N ALA A 193 -6.99 25.55 5.78
CA ALA A 193 -6.47 26.38 6.84
C ALA A 193 -6.48 25.69 8.21
N ASP A 194 -7.49 24.88 8.50
CA ASP A 194 -7.61 24.14 9.77
C ASP A 194 -6.47 23.13 9.93
N TYR A 195 -6.10 22.45 8.83
CA TYR A 195 -4.98 21.49 8.80
C TYR A 195 -3.62 22.17 8.76
N ALA A 196 -3.54 23.33 8.10
CA ALA A 196 -2.33 24.12 8.07
C ALA A 196 -1.93 24.60 9.47
N GLU A 197 -2.91 25.03 10.26
CA GLU A 197 -2.72 25.41 11.66
C GLU A 197 -2.21 24.22 12.50
N MET A 198 -2.83 23.04 12.35
CA MET A 198 -2.40 21.81 13.04
C MET A 198 -0.98 21.37 12.68
N LEU A 199 -0.53 21.67 11.46
CA LEU A 199 0.82 21.39 10.96
C LEU A 199 1.82 22.53 11.24
N HIS A 200 1.39 23.60 11.92
CA HIS A 200 2.19 24.80 12.15
C HIS A 200 2.77 25.39 10.85
N ARG A 201 1.94 25.43 9.81
CA ARG A 201 2.27 25.94 8.46
C ARG A 201 1.23 26.92 7.95
N SER A 202 1.59 27.74 6.95
CA SER A 202 0.59 28.54 6.27
C SER A 202 -0.16 27.71 5.20
N PRO A 203 -1.44 28.01 4.89
CA PRO A 203 -2.17 27.36 3.80
C PRO A 203 -1.43 27.45 2.45
N LYS A 204 -0.75 28.59 2.19
CA LYS A 204 0.07 28.80 0.99
C LYS A 204 1.27 27.86 0.95
N THR A 205 1.94 27.66 2.11
CA THR A 205 3.06 26.70 2.22
C THR A 205 2.61 25.28 1.90
N LEU A 206 1.46 24.86 2.46
CA LEU A 206 0.90 23.55 2.13
C LEU A 206 0.60 23.40 0.66
N SER A 207 -0.11 24.36 0.05
CA SER A 207 -0.43 24.34 -1.39
C SER A 207 0.84 24.24 -2.26
N ASN A 208 1.90 24.98 -1.92
CA ASN A 208 3.17 24.92 -2.64
C ASN A 208 3.86 23.54 -2.49
N ILE A 209 3.82 22.96 -1.29
CA ILE A 209 4.36 21.62 -1.04
C ILE A 209 3.61 20.61 -1.90
N PHE A 210 2.27 20.59 -1.86
CA PHE A 210 1.48 19.67 -2.67
C PHE A 210 1.74 19.85 -4.17
N ALA A 211 1.81 21.09 -4.67
CA ALA A 211 2.11 21.36 -6.06
C ALA A 211 3.51 20.87 -6.50
N SER A 212 4.47 20.79 -5.60
CA SER A 212 5.82 20.30 -5.92
C SER A 212 5.90 18.76 -6.00
N TYR A 213 4.81 18.05 -5.64
CA TYR A 213 4.72 16.59 -5.63
C TYR A 213 3.69 16.04 -6.64
N GLN A 214 3.02 16.93 -7.38
CA GLN A 214 2.22 16.58 -8.55
C GLN A 214 3.13 16.49 -9.78
#